data_7b5ade5bdb968efb0003ea2effb90dad
#
_entry.id   7b5ade5bdb968efb0003ea2effb90dad
#
_cell.length_a   1.000
_cell.length_b   1.000
_cell.length_c   1.000
_cell.angle_alpha   90.00
_cell.angle_beta   90.00
_cell.angle_gamma   90.00
#
_symmetry.space_group_name_H-M   'P 1'
#
loop_
_entity.id
_entity.type
_entity.pdbx_description
1 polymer ?
#
loop_
_entity_poly.entity_id
_entity_poly.type
_entity_poly.pdbx_seq_one_letter_code
_entity_poly.pdbx_strand_id
1 'polypeptide(L)'
;MLPPDRPCAPASAAAGLSSCGDGQGPQPRGVPGAQRVDHLGFTVSDLDAAIDFAVTALGGELVYRLAPLAHADDWMRVHLDVHPRAGAEIALVRLGLDTNLELFAYESPDHTARPRAPHDAGHLHLALHVTDVARAAAELTRRAGVSPLGPVRRVPDGQPDAGTHWVRLSSPFDAPIELRSVPEVLPYETGGGTPRRRPPGPWCNRDDGTGSRRGLPGALGVDHFARTVADLDAAERFFVDVLGAELLYRNEQKILPVDVAEALGVPPGGAVRRAVLGMGPTDTIELACYEGTSAGNPRPPRNSDIGGSHLALHVRDVDVAATYLAEHGCTVLGQPETIDEGPLTGDRWVYTRAPFGLYVEVVRMPDGALPYERTTAARRRAAHELSWTDRTPPRP
;
A
#
# COMPACT_ATOMS: atom_id res chain seq x y z
N MET A 1 44.54 28.94 49.06
CA MET A 1 45.35 28.05 49.91
C MET A 1 44.73 26.67 49.88
N LEU A 2 45.24 25.80 49.04
CA LEU A 2 45.12 24.34 49.17
C LEU A 2 46.01 23.90 50.30
N PRO A 3 45.91 22.77 50.96
CA PRO A 3 46.02 21.41 50.45
C PRO A 3 45.26 20.36 51.31
N PRO A 4 45.61 19.06 51.25
CA PRO A 4 45.79 18.10 50.19
C PRO A 4 45.03 16.76 50.43
N ASP A 5 45.10 15.94 49.40
CA ASP A 5 44.96 14.48 49.29
C ASP A 5 45.10 13.56 50.52
N ARG A 6 44.31 12.47 50.53
CA ARG A 6 44.79 11.09 50.52
C ARG A 6 43.71 10.01 50.65
N PRO A 7 43.96 8.73 50.44
CA PRO A 7 43.58 7.94 49.33
C PRO A 7 42.71 6.71 49.67
N CYS A 8 42.24 6.12 48.63
CA CYS A 8 41.87 4.74 48.35
C CYS A 8 42.24 3.62 49.33
N ALA A 9 41.32 2.67 49.53
CA ALA A 9 41.57 1.25 49.28
C ALA A 9 40.32 0.38 49.53
N PRO A 10 40.27 -0.86 49.02
CA PRO A 10 39.07 -1.47 48.49
C PRO A 10 38.46 -2.51 49.43
N ALA A 11 37.19 -2.82 49.25
CA ALA A 11 36.60 -4.04 49.80
C ALA A 11 35.73 -4.74 48.73
N SER A 12 36.21 -5.89 48.36
CA SER A 12 35.54 -6.93 47.63
C SER A 12 34.35 -7.48 48.40
N ALA A 13 33.23 -7.68 47.70
CA ALA A 13 32.33 -8.79 48.00
C ALA A 13 31.52 -9.11 46.74
N ALA A 14 31.85 -10.22 46.14
CA ALA A 14 31.08 -10.85 45.11
C ALA A 14 29.74 -11.31 45.68
N ALA A 15 28.63 -10.85 45.09
CA ALA A 15 27.36 -11.54 45.18
C ALA A 15 26.91 -11.78 43.74
N GLY A 16 26.95 -13.04 43.33
CA GLY A 16 26.47 -13.51 42.05
C GLY A 16 24.98 -13.23 41.90
N LEU A 17 24.66 -12.39 40.96
CA LEU A 17 23.32 -12.36 40.36
C LEU A 17 23.40 -13.23 39.11
N SER A 18 22.80 -14.43 39.24
CA SER A 18 22.40 -15.25 38.10
C SER A 18 21.60 -14.40 37.15
N SER A 19 22.17 -14.03 36.04
CA SER A 19 21.40 -13.58 34.89
C SER A 19 20.64 -14.79 34.34
N CYS A 20 19.39 -14.95 34.73
CA CYS A 20 18.44 -15.69 33.91
C CYS A 20 18.36 -14.93 32.60
N GLY A 21 19.15 -15.35 31.63
CA GLY A 21 18.97 -14.98 30.25
C GLY A 21 17.66 -15.59 29.78
N ASP A 22 16.60 -14.77 29.75
CA ASP A 22 15.41 -15.08 29.03
C ASP A 22 15.81 -15.25 27.57
N GLY A 23 15.90 -16.52 27.15
CA GLY A 23 16.06 -16.91 25.76
C GLY A 23 14.79 -16.57 24.98
N GLN A 24 14.49 -15.28 24.82
CA GLN A 24 13.55 -14.83 23.81
C GLN A 24 14.25 -15.01 22.47
N GLY A 25 13.82 -16.04 21.73
CA GLY A 25 14.14 -16.13 20.30
C GLY A 25 13.76 -14.81 19.61
N PRO A 26 14.29 -14.54 18.42
CA PRO A 26 13.99 -13.32 17.71
C PRO A 26 12.45 -13.13 17.66
N GLN A 27 11.98 -12.02 18.24
CA GLN A 27 10.57 -11.67 18.26
C GLN A 27 10.06 -11.69 16.79
N PRO A 28 8.90 -12.31 16.52
CA PRO A 28 8.34 -12.27 15.18
C PRO A 28 8.13 -10.81 14.76
N ARG A 29 8.72 -10.44 13.62
CA ARG A 29 8.56 -9.09 13.06
C ARG A 29 7.18 -8.97 12.45
N GLY A 30 6.55 -7.81 12.63
CA GLY A 30 5.29 -7.46 11.99
C GLY A 30 4.09 -7.43 12.92
N VAL A 31 2.98 -6.92 12.40
CA VAL A 31 1.72 -6.78 13.14
C VAL A 31 1.21 -8.15 13.60
N PRO A 32 0.99 -8.34 14.90
CA PRO A 32 0.53 -9.63 15.42
C PRO A 32 -0.76 -10.10 14.77
N GLY A 33 -0.78 -11.34 14.33
CA GLY A 33 -1.95 -11.94 13.68
C GLY A 33 -2.27 -11.41 12.29
N ALA A 34 -1.40 -10.62 11.67
CA ALA A 34 -1.59 -10.17 10.29
C ALA A 34 -1.60 -11.37 9.33
N GLN A 35 -2.58 -11.38 8.43
CA GLN A 35 -2.83 -12.47 7.50
C GLN A 35 -2.58 -12.04 6.06
N ARG A 36 -2.99 -10.83 5.68
CA ARG A 36 -2.84 -10.27 4.33
C ARG A 36 -3.07 -8.75 4.33
N VAL A 37 -2.71 -8.10 3.23
CA VAL A 37 -3.29 -6.79 2.89
C VAL A 37 -4.76 -7.04 2.55
N ASP A 38 -5.66 -6.28 3.16
CA ASP A 38 -7.09 -6.39 2.85
C ASP A 38 -7.44 -5.53 1.64
N HIS A 39 -7.15 -4.27 1.73
CA HIS A 39 -7.37 -3.33 0.63
C HIS A 39 -6.35 -2.17 0.68
N LEU A 40 -6.24 -1.48 -0.45
CA LEU A 40 -5.69 -0.15 -0.54
C LEU A 40 -6.84 0.84 -0.66
N GLY A 41 -6.95 1.76 0.30
CA GLY A 41 -7.91 2.85 0.21
C GLY A 41 -7.25 4.11 -0.34
N PHE A 42 -7.96 4.85 -1.19
CA PHE A 42 -7.54 6.17 -1.62
C PHE A 42 -8.68 7.08 -2.05
N THR A 43 -8.45 8.37 -1.89
CA THR A 43 -9.44 9.42 -2.17
C THR A 43 -9.33 9.89 -3.59
N VAL A 44 -10.47 9.88 -4.28
CA VAL A 44 -10.66 10.29 -5.66
C VAL A 44 -11.58 11.53 -5.73
N SER A 45 -11.48 12.28 -6.83
CA SER A 45 -12.33 13.45 -7.06
C SER A 45 -13.74 13.11 -7.56
N ASP A 46 -13.88 11.96 -8.24
CA ASP A 46 -15.13 11.49 -8.82
C ASP A 46 -15.24 9.97 -8.63
N LEU A 47 -16.08 9.57 -7.66
CA LEU A 47 -16.25 8.17 -7.31
C LEU A 47 -16.91 7.36 -8.45
N ASP A 48 -17.87 7.93 -9.15
CA ASP A 48 -18.58 7.24 -10.23
C ASP A 48 -17.65 7.01 -11.43
N ALA A 49 -16.86 8.00 -11.81
CA ALA A 49 -15.85 7.87 -12.85
C ALA A 49 -14.76 6.84 -12.48
N ALA A 50 -14.32 6.82 -11.21
CA ALA A 50 -13.36 5.86 -10.72
C ALA A 50 -13.90 4.42 -10.72
N ILE A 51 -15.14 4.22 -10.26
CA ILE A 51 -15.83 2.92 -10.31
C ILE A 51 -16.00 2.45 -11.76
N ASP A 52 -16.51 3.32 -12.64
CA ASP A 52 -16.71 2.95 -14.05
C ASP A 52 -15.40 2.56 -14.71
N PHE A 53 -14.35 3.31 -14.48
CA PHE A 53 -13.01 2.98 -14.99
C PHE A 53 -12.51 1.63 -14.46
N ALA A 54 -12.62 1.38 -13.16
CA ALA A 54 -12.19 0.12 -12.56
C ALA A 54 -12.97 -1.08 -13.13
N VAL A 55 -14.27 -0.94 -13.31
CA VAL A 55 -15.14 -2.05 -13.77
C VAL A 55 -15.06 -2.24 -15.28
N THR A 56 -15.23 -1.15 -16.07
CA THR A 56 -15.35 -1.27 -17.52
C THR A 56 -14.00 -1.32 -18.21
N ALA A 57 -13.03 -0.48 -17.77
CA ALA A 57 -11.73 -0.38 -18.38
C ALA A 57 -10.76 -1.44 -17.88
N LEU A 58 -10.68 -1.63 -16.55
CA LEU A 58 -9.76 -2.58 -15.94
C LEU A 58 -10.37 -3.98 -15.81
N GLY A 59 -11.69 -4.12 -15.82
CA GLY A 59 -12.37 -5.42 -15.67
C GLY A 59 -12.52 -5.86 -14.22
N GLY A 60 -12.51 -4.90 -13.31
CA GLY A 60 -12.81 -5.12 -11.90
C GLY A 60 -14.29 -5.42 -11.64
N GLU A 61 -14.60 -5.68 -10.39
CA GLU A 61 -15.96 -5.91 -9.89
C GLU A 61 -16.28 -4.89 -8.79
N LEU A 62 -17.39 -4.15 -8.94
CA LEU A 62 -17.92 -3.36 -7.83
C LEU A 62 -18.49 -4.32 -6.78
N VAL A 63 -17.86 -4.37 -5.62
CA VAL A 63 -18.21 -5.30 -4.54
C VAL A 63 -19.31 -4.71 -3.68
N TYR A 64 -19.15 -3.46 -3.28
CA TYR A 64 -20.17 -2.67 -2.59
C TYR A 64 -20.00 -1.16 -2.83
N ARG A 65 -21.07 -0.43 -2.61
CA ARG A 65 -21.08 1.01 -2.38
C ARG A 65 -21.85 1.25 -1.10
N LEU A 66 -21.26 1.96 -0.15
CA LEU A 66 -21.89 2.27 1.12
C LEU A 66 -22.83 3.47 0.96
N ALA A 67 -23.80 3.58 1.87
CA ALA A 67 -24.53 4.82 2.05
C ALA A 67 -23.53 5.94 2.45
N PRO A 68 -23.81 7.22 2.10
CA PRO A 68 -22.94 8.31 2.46
C PRO A 68 -22.67 8.34 3.97
N LEU A 69 -21.39 8.39 4.33
CA LEU A 69 -20.94 8.46 5.71
C LEU A 69 -20.86 9.93 6.14
N ALA A 70 -21.56 10.31 7.19
CA ALA A 70 -21.43 11.60 7.84
C ALA A 70 -21.90 11.51 9.29
N HIS A 71 -21.25 12.21 10.19
CA HIS A 71 -21.61 12.26 11.59
C HIS A 71 -21.82 13.71 12.06
N ALA A 72 -22.74 13.90 12.98
CA ALA A 72 -23.06 15.22 13.51
C ALA A 72 -22.10 15.70 14.62
N ASP A 73 -21.26 14.80 15.11
CA ASP A 73 -20.29 15.00 16.18
C ASP A 73 -18.83 14.98 15.67
N ASP A 74 -17.89 14.79 16.55
CA ASP A 74 -16.46 14.73 16.25
C ASP A 74 -15.99 13.37 15.68
N TRP A 75 -16.90 12.44 15.43
CA TRP A 75 -16.55 11.09 15.02
C TRP A 75 -15.63 11.05 13.78
N MET A 76 -15.94 11.82 12.75
CA MET A 76 -15.13 11.92 11.52
C MET A 76 -13.68 12.36 11.82
N ARG A 77 -13.49 13.28 12.74
CA ARG A 77 -12.16 13.74 13.16
C ARG A 77 -11.44 12.69 14.00
N VAL A 78 -12.16 12.06 14.90
CA VAL A 78 -11.60 11.10 15.87
C VAL A 78 -11.16 9.81 15.17
N HIS A 79 -11.99 9.28 14.27
CA HIS A 79 -11.76 7.96 13.66
C HIS A 79 -11.07 8.01 12.30
N LEU A 80 -11.26 9.09 11.52
CA LEU A 80 -10.71 9.20 10.17
C LEU A 80 -9.66 10.31 10.00
N ASP A 81 -9.40 11.10 11.05
CA ASP A 81 -8.47 12.25 11.04
C ASP A 81 -8.81 13.27 9.92
N VAL A 82 -10.10 13.49 9.69
CA VAL A 82 -10.62 14.46 8.73
C VAL A 82 -11.43 15.55 9.43
N HIS A 83 -11.85 16.57 8.68
CA HIS A 83 -12.67 17.65 9.27
C HIS A 83 -13.97 17.08 9.88
N PRO A 84 -14.43 17.55 11.07
CA PRO A 84 -15.64 17.01 11.73
C PRO A 84 -16.91 17.06 10.86
N ARG A 85 -16.99 18.03 9.93
CA ARG A 85 -18.10 18.17 8.99
C ARG A 85 -17.82 17.54 7.63
N ALA A 86 -16.82 16.68 7.53
CA ALA A 86 -16.59 15.92 6.32
C ALA A 86 -17.67 14.86 6.14
N GLY A 87 -18.07 14.63 4.88
CA GLY A 87 -18.82 13.48 4.46
C GLY A 87 -17.98 12.64 3.50
N ALA A 88 -18.28 11.36 3.38
CA ALA A 88 -17.61 10.47 2.44
C ALA A 88 -18.60 9.54 1.75
N GLU A 89 -18.43 9.37 0.45
CA GLU A 89 -18.97 8.21 -0.28
C GLU A 89 -17.86 7.18 -0.42
N ILE A 90 -18.20 5.91 -0.26
CA ILE A 90 -17.23 4.82 -0.21
C ILE A 90 -17.69 3.69 -1.12
N ALA A 91 -16.76 3.13 -1.90
CA ALA A 91 -17.00 1.94 -2.70
C ALA A 91 -15.79 1.00 -2.68
N LEU A 92 -16.02 -0.30 -2.62
CA LEU A 92 -14.98 -1.30 -2.79
C LEU A 92 -15.06 -1.90 -4.18
N VAL A 93 -13.92 -1.87 -4.88
CA VAL A 93 -13.75 -2.52 -6.18
C VAL A 93 -12.72 -3.61 -6.05
N ARG A 94 -13.01 -4.79 -6.58
CA ARG A 94 -12.06 -5.90 -6.67
C ARG A 94 -11.39 -5.93 -8.03
N LEU A 95 -10.06 -5.93 -8.01
CA LEU A 95 -9.22 -6.08 -9.19
C LEU A 95 -8.56 -7.47 -9.17
N GLY A 96 -8.92 -8.32 -10.14
CA GLY A 96 -8.44 -9.70 -10.18
C GLY A 96 -8.97 -10.56 -9.05
N LEU A 97 -8.13 -11.45 -8.51
CA LEU A 97 -8.52 -12.43 -7.51
C LEU A 97 -8.14 -12.03 -6.06
N ASP A 98 -7.16 -11.14 -5.91
CA ASP A 98 -6.55 -10.90 -4.60
C ASP A 98 -6.57 -9.43 -4.14
N THR A 99 -6.81 -8.47 -5.03
CA THR A 99 -6.64 -7.04 -4.72
C THR A 99 -7.98 -6.33 -4.60
N ASN A 100 -8.19 -5.64 -3.48
CA ASN A 100 -9.29 -4.70 -3.30
C ASN A 100 -8.77 -3.27 -3.33
N LEU A 101 -9.53 -2.39 -3.97
CA LEU A 101 -9.39 -0.95 -3.87
C LEU A 101 -10.62 -0.39 -3.16
N GLU A 102 -10.42 0.31 -2.06
CA GLU A 102 -11.49 1.07 -1.41
C GLU A 102 -11.38 2.53 -1.82
N LEU A 103 -12.38 3.01 -2.56
CA LEU A 103 -12.40 4.34 -3.14
C LEU A 103 -13.26 5.24 -2.28
N PHE A 104 -12.71 6.41 -1.93
CA PHE A 104 -13.39 7.44 -1.17
C PHE A 104 -13.59 8.69 -2.02
N ALA A 105 -14.77 9.30 -1.95
CA ALA A 105 -14.97 10.67 -2.37
C ALA A 105 -15.39 11.48 -1.14
N TYR A 106 -14.51 12.39 -0.70
CA TYR A 106 -14.80 13.23 0.46
C TYR A 106 -15.37 14.59 0.04
N GLU A 107 -16.44 14.99 0.71
CA GLU A 107 -16.85 16.39 0.82
C GLU A 107 -16.34 16.93 2.15
N SER A 108 -15.34 17.80 2.13
CA SER A 108 -14.74 18.35 3.35
C SER A 108 -14.42 19.83 3.17
N PRO A 109 -14.76 20.70 4.17
CA PRO A 109 -14.53 22.14 4.08
C PRO A 109 -13.07 22.56 3.88
N ASP A 110 -12.14 21.70 4.22
CA ASP A 110 -10.70 21.97 4.26
C ASP A 110 -9.85 20.99 3.43
N HIS A 111 -10.49 20.16 2.57
CA HIS A 111 -9.75 19.21 1.72
C HIS A 111 -8.98 19.90 0.60
N THR A 112 -7.90 19.27 0.18
CA THR A 112 -7.15 19.68 -1.00
C THR A 112 -7.67 18.91 -2.22
N ALA A 113 -8.35 19.64 -3.11
CA ALA A 113 -8.91 19.07 -4.35
C ALA A 113 -7.89 18.92 -5.49
N ARG A 114 -6.61 18.98 -5.21
CA ARG A 114 -5.54 18.90 -6.21
C ARG A 114 -4.74 17.61 -6.04
N PRO A 115 -4.61 16.80 -7.09
CA PRO A 115 -3.74 15.64 -7.07
C PRO A 115 -2.30 15.99 -6.71
N ARG A 116 -1.62 15.09 -6.01
CA ARG A 116 -0.21 15.21 -5.66
C ARG A 116 0.67 15.05 -6.89
N ALA A 117 1.72 15.87 -6.97
CA ALA A 117 2.75 15.67 -7.98
C ALA A 117 3.49 14.34 -7.69
N PRO A 118 4.02 13.65 -8.72
CA PRO A 118 4.64 12.33 -8.56
C PRO A 118 5.78 12.27 -7.54
N HIS A 119 6.46 13.39 -7.30
CA HIS A 119 7.56 13.53 -6.35
C HIS A 119 7.12 14.04 -4.96
N ASP A 120 5.85 14.36 -4.76
CA ASP A 120 5.33 14.76 -3.46
C ASP A 120 5.08 13.55 -2.56
N ALA A 121 5.40 13.67 -1.27
CA ALA A 121 5.10 12.64 -0.30
C ALA A 121 3.59 12.33 -0.29
N GLY A 122 3.27 11.04 -0.34
CA GLY A 122 1.92 10.53 -0.43
C GLY A 122 1.36 10.39 -1.84
N HIS A 123 2.09 10.79 -2.90
CA HIS A 123 1.69 10.43 -4.26
C HIS A 123 1.64 8.91 -4.42
N LEU A 124 0.61 8.45 -5.11
CA LEU A 124 0.36 7.03 -5.37
C LEU A 124 0.38 6.72 -6.84
N HIS A 125 0.69 5.48 -7.19
CA HIS A 125 0.26 4.88 -8.43
C HIS A 125 -0.08 3.40 -8.24
N LEU A 126 -0.93 2.89 -9.12
CA LEU A 126 -1.30 1.48 -9.19
C LEU A 126 -0.61 0.85 -10.38
N ALA A 127 0.19 -0.18 -10.17
CA ALA A 127 0.84 -0.92 -11.24
C ALA A 127 0.08 -2.21 -11.55
N LEU A 128 -0.19 -2.43 -12.84
CA LEU A 128 -0.85 -3.61 -13.35
C LEU A 128 0.11 -4.46 -14.16
N HIS A 129 0.18 -5.75 -13.85
CA HIS A 129 0.94 -6.71 -14.64
C HIS A 129 0.13 -7.11 -15.87
N VAL A 130 0.72 -6.91 -17.04
CA VAL A 130 0.12 -7.24 -18.34
C VAL A 130 1.11 -8.04 -19.18
N THR A 131 0.60 -8.84 -20.10
CA THR A 131 1.46 -9.65 -21.02
C THR A 131 2.10 -8.80 -22.11
N ASP A 132 1.46 -7.68 -22.52
CA ASP A 132 1.91 -6.76 -23.56
C ASP A 132 1.53 -5.33 -23.20
N VAL A 133 2.54 -4.56 -22.78
CA VAL A 133 2.38 -3.17 -22.34
C VAL A 133 1.86 -2.27 -23.46
N ALA A 134 2.41 -2.41 -24.67
CA ALA A 134 2.03 -1.53 -25.79
C ALA A 134 0.57 -1.74 -26.20
N ARG A 135 0.14 -2.99 -26.28
CA ARG A 135 -1.24 -3.36 -26.58
C ARG A 135 -2.21 -2.90 -25.49
N ALA A 136 -1.87 -3.13 -24.24
CA ALA A 136 -2.69 -2.73 -23.10
C ALA A 136 -2.80 -1.19 -23.01
N ALA A 137 -1.72 -0.47 -23.22
CA ALA A 137 -1.70 1.00 -23.24
C ALA A 137 -2.57 1.56 -24.38
N ALA A 138 -2.44 1.01 -25.59
CA ALA A 138 -3.27 1.40 -26.74
C ALA A 138 -4.76 1.18 -26.47
N GLU A 139 -5.11 0.11 -25.79
CA GLU A 139 -6.51 -0.19 -25.41
C GLU A 139 -7.04 0.81 -24.38
N LEU A 140 -6.29 1.12 -23.33
CA LEU A 140 -6.70 2.11 -22.33
C LEU A 140 -6.77 3.53 -22.92
N THR A 141 -5.86 3.89 -23.81
CA THR A 141 -5.85 5.22 -24.47
C THR A 141 -7.10 5.45 -25.34
N ARG A 142 -7.68 4.39 -25.90
CA ARG A 142 -8.96 4.50 -26.64
C ARG A 142 -10.14 4.83 -25.74
N ARG A 143 -10.02 4.74 -24.45
CA ARG A 143 -11.07 4.98 -23.46
C ARG A 143 -10.99 6.41 -22.95
N ALA A 144 -12.14 7.01 -22.65
CA ALA A 144 -12.20 8.39 -22.16
C ALA A 144 -11.40 8.56 -20.84
N GLY A 145 -10.69 9.68 -20.73
CA GLY A 145 -9.98 10.06 -19.51
C GLY A 145 -8.62 9.41 -19.30
N VAL A 146 -8.13 8.59 -20.25
CA VAL A 146 -6.84 7.92 -20.12
C VAL A 146 -5.87 8.34 -21.22
N SER A 147 -4.67 8.77 -20.82
CA SER A 147 -3.61 9.20 -21.74
C SER A 147 -2.24 8.72 -21.25
N PRO A 148 -1.37 8.24 -22.15
CA PRO A 148 0.00 7.93 -21.79
C PRO A 148 0.74 9.20 -21.32
N LEU A 149 1.53 9.07 -20.25
CA LEU A 149 2.41 10.12 -19.72
C LEU A 149 3.80 10.09 -20.36
N GLY A 150 4.02 9.14 -21.27
CA GLY A 150 5.25 8.98 -22.04
C GLY A 150 5.20 7.72 -22.91
N PRO A 151 6.27 7.39 -23.63
CA PRO A 151 6.37 6.17 -24.42
C PRO A 151 6.57 4.95 -23.51
N VAL A 152 6.28 3.75 -24.06
CA VAL A 152 6.67 2.48 -23.42
C VAL A 152 8.20 2.45 -23.26
N ARG A 153 8.66 2.10 -22.08
CA ARG A 153 10.07 2.01 -21.71
C ARG A 153 10.45 0.61 -21.31
N ARG A 154 11.74 0.28 -21.46
CA ARG A 154 12.34 -0.93 -20.92
C ARG A 154 13.32 -0.53 -19.82
N VAL A 155 13.28 -1.23 -18.70
CA VAL A 155 14.30 -1.10 -17.64
C VAL A 155 15.63 -1.62 -18.19
N PRO A 156 16.72 -0.79 -18.14
CA PRO A 156 18.01 -1.16 -18.72
C PRO A 156 18.68 -2.31 -17.96
N ASP A 157 19.61 -2.97 -18.62
CA ASP A 157 20.41 -4.02 -18.03
C ASP A 157 21.26 -3.48 -16.86
N GLY A 158 21.55 -4.31 -15.87
CA GLY A 158 22.23 -3.92 -14.64
C GLY A 158 21.33 -3.41 -13.53
N GLN A 159 20.04 -3.22 -13.79
CA GLN A 159 19.05 -2.87 -12.76
C GLN A 159 18.45 -4.15 -12.15
N PRO A 160 17.96 -4.10 -10.90
CA PRO A 160 17.36 -5.27 -10.23
C PRO A 160 16.18 -5.88 -10.97
N ASP A 161 15.41 -5.04 -11.68
CA ASP A 161 14.23 -5.41 -12.47
C ASP A 161 14.44 -5.21 -13.98
N ALA A 162 15.69 -5.37 -14.45
CA ALA A 162 16.06 -5.23 -15.86
C ALA A 162 15.20 -6.10 -16.78
N GLY A 163 14.89 -5.56 -17.95
CA GLY A 163 14.04 -6.22 -18.94
C GLY A 163 12.54 -5.96 -18.78
N THR A 164 12.11 -5.40 -17.65
CA THR A 164 10.73 -4.98 -17.46
C THR A 164 10.37 -3.86 -18.44
N HIS A 165 9.23 -4.00 -19.12
CA HIS A 165 8.64 -2.93 -19.90
C HIS A 165 7.55 -2.24 -19.09
N TRP A 166 7.47 -0.91 -19.19
CA TRP A 166 6.48 -0.14 -18.45
C TRP A 166 6.06 1.14 -19.17
N VAL A 167 4.87 1.63 -18.82
CA VAL A 167 4.36 2.94 -19.21
C VAL A 167 3.38 3.41 -18.14
N ARG A 168 3.40 4.71 -17.84
CA ARG A 168 2.39 5.35 -16.99
C ARG A 168 1.32 6.01 -17.85
N LEU A 169 0.09 5.94 -17.36
CA LEU A 169 -1.08 6.58 -17.96
C LEU A 169 -1.80 7.38 -16.88
N SER A 170 -2.40 8.51 -17.26
CA SER A 170 -3.40 9.18 -16.42
C SER A 170 -4.59 8.26 -16.16
N SER A 171 -5.35 8.50 -15.11
CA SER A 171 -6.56 7.73 -14.85
C SER A 171 -7.58 8.55 -14.05
N PRO A 172 -8.87 8.15 -14.05
CA PRO A 172 -9.91 8.72 -13.20
C PRO A 172 -9.71 8.49 -11.68
N PHE A 173 -8.65 7.78 -11.29
CA PHE A 173 -8.31 7.61 -9.87
C PHE A 173 -7.57 8.82 -9.26
N ASP A 174 -7.32 9.89 -10.02
CA ASP A 174 -6.42 10.99 -9.63
C ASP A 174 -4.99 10.54 -9.28
N ALA A 175 -4.66 9.32 -9.63
CA ALA A 175 -3.38 8.67 -9.48
C ALA A 175 -3.02 7.97 -10.82
N PRO A 176 -1.76 7.99 -11.29
CA PRO A 176 -1.38 7.26 -12.47
C PRO A 176 -1.62 5.75 -12.35
N ILE A 177 -1.92 5.12 -13.49
CA ILE A 177 -1.78 3.68 -13.64
C ILE A 177 -0.47 3.40 -14.35
N GLU A 178 0.30 2.44 -13.82
CA GLU A 178 1.48 1.91 -14.49
C GLU A 178 1.16 0.52 -15.06
N LEU A 179 1.38 0.33 -16.35
CA LEU A 179 1.32 -1.00 -16.97
C LEU A 179 2.72 -1.58 -17.00
N ARG A 180 2.87 -2.83 -16.59
CA ARG A 180 4.17 -3.53 -16.55
C ARG A 180 4.08 -4.90 -17.20
N SER A 181 5.10 -5.23 -17.98
CA SER A 181 5.37 -6.60 -18.43
C SER A 181 6.72 -7.03 -17.84
N VAL A 182 6.68 -7.98 -16.94
CA VAL A 182 7.84 -8.37 -16.12
C VAL A 182 8.38 -9.71 -16.64
N PRO A 183 9.72 -9.86 -16.84
CA PRO A 183 10.34 -11.15 -17.17
C PRO A 183 9.97 -12.25 -16.17
N GLU A 184 9.98 -13.50 -16.62
CA GLU A 184 9.68 -14.66 -15.77
C GLU A 184 10.62 -14.74 -14.56
N VAL A 185 11.88 -14.37 -14.75
CA VAL A 185 12.89 -14.28 -13.68
C VAL A 185 13.59 -12.94 -13.77
N LEU A 186 13.64 -12.22 -12.66
CA LEU A 186 14.31 -10.94 -12.56
C LEU A 186 15.76 -11.08 -12.09
N PRO A 187 16.67 -10.16 -12.48
CA PRO A 187 18.08 -10.25 -12.08
C PRO A 187 18.30 -10.38 -10.57
N TYR A 188 17.54 -9.67 -9.75
CA TYR A 188 17.70 -9.75 -8.29
C TYR A 188 17.30 -11.14 -7.74
N GLU A 189 16.38 -11.84 -8.39
CA GLU A 189 15.96 -13.20 -8.00
C GLU A 189 17.08 -14.22 -8.27
N THR A 190 17.83 -14.06 -9.38
CA THR A 190 18.97 -14.93 -9.71
C THR A 190 20.14 -14.75 -8.74
N GLY A 191 20.24 -13.61 -8.08
CA GLY A 191 21.23 -13.32 -7.03
C GLY A 191 20.91 -13.86 -5.64
N GLY A 192 19.86 -14.69 -5.53
CA GLY A 192 19.40 -15.26 -4.24
C GLY A 192 18.41 -14.37 -3.49
N GLY A 193 17.88 -13.34 -4.13
CA GLY A 193 16.79 -12.54 -3.57
C GLY A 193 15.48 -13.33 -3.51
N THR A 194 14.61 -12.96 -2.59
CA THR A 194 13.27 -13.56 -2.48
C THR A 194 12.49 -13.34 -3.76
N PRO A 195 11.95 -14.41 -4.38
CA PRO A 195 11.18 -14.27 -5.61
C PRO A 195 9.98 -13.34 -5.42
N ARG A 196 9.78 -12.46 -6.40
CA ARG A 196 8.62 -11.59 -6.45
C ARG A 196 7.34 -12.42 -6.50
N ARG A 197 6.36 -11.97 -5.76
CA ARG A 197 5.01 -12.51 -5.90
C ARG A 197 4.43 -12.13 -7.24
N ARG A 198 3.90 -13.13 -7.94
CA ARG A 198 3.30 -12.94 -9.26
C ARG A 198 1.80 -13.11 -9.13
N PRO A 199 1.02 -12.28 -9.83
CA PRO A 199 -0.42 -12.48 -9.87
C PRO A 199 -0.78 -13.91 -10.30
N PRO A 200 -1.84 -14.50 -9.73
CA PRO A 200 -2.15 -15.94 -9.91
C PRO A 200 -2.62 -16.34 -11.30
N GLY A 201 -2.70 -15.44 -12.26
CA GLY A 201 -3.08 -15.77 -13.62
C GLY A 201 -3.97 -14.73 -14.31
N PRO A 202 -4.54 -15.06 -15.45
CA PRO A 202 -5.27 -14.08 -16.24
C PRO A 202 -6.41 -13.48 -15.44
N TRP A 203 -6.39 -12.18 -15.34
CA TRP A 203 -7.49 -11.38 -14.84
C TRP A 203 -8.58 -11.40 -15.89
N CYS A 204 -9.70 -11.99 -15.55
CA CYS A 204 -10.74 -12.36 -16.51
C CYS A 204 -11.22 -11.25 -17.42
N ASN A 205 -11.06 -11.45 -18.72
CA ASN A 205 -12.00 -10.97 -19.71
C ASN A 205 -13.34 -11.74 -19.51
N ARG A 206 -14.17 -11.31 -18.58
CA ARG A 206 -15.52 -11.88 -18.47
C ARG A 206 -16.32 -11.38 -19.66
N ASP A 207 -16.79 -12.34 -20.46
CA ASP A 207 -17.88 -12.08 -21.40
C ASP A 207 -19.11 -11.75 -20.54
N ASP A 208 -19.62 -10.53 -20.69
CA ASP A 208 -20.83 -10.09 -19.99
C ASP A 208 -22.11 -10.65 -20.61
N GLY A 209 -22.00 -11.62 -21.50
CA GLY A 209 -23.11 -12.21 -22.25
C GLY A 209 -23.58 -11.35 -23.40
N THR A 210 -23.03 -10.16 -23.62
CA THR A 210 -23.36 -9.25 -24.72
C THR A 210 -22.37 -9.32 -25.89
N GLY A 211 -21.34 -10.18 -25.78
CA GLY A 211 -20.21 -10.26 -26.70
C GLY A 211 -19.17 -9.14 -26.52
N SER A 212 -19.37 -8.27 -25.54
CA SER A 212 -18.40 -7.23 -25.17
C SER A 212 -17.43 -7.78 -24.13
N ARG A 213 -16.14 -7.72 -24.41
CA ARG A 213 -15.11 -8.09 -23.45
C ARG A 213 -14.80 -6.91 -22.51
N ARG A 214 -15.27 -7.00 -21.29
CA ARG A 214 -14.84 -6.06 -20.22
C ARG A 214 -13.42 -6.39 -19.79
N GLY A 215 -12.66 -5.34 -19.49
CA GLY A 215 -11.34 -5.48 -18.90
C GLY A 215 -10.19 -5.22 -19.86
N LEU A 216 -9.00 -5.22 -19.28
CA LEU A 216 -7.76 -4.91 -19.96
C LEU A 216 -7.19 -6.17 -20.62
N PRO A 217 -6.95 -6.17 -21.94
CA PRO A 217 -6.37 -7.34 -22.63
C PRO A 217 -5.02 -7.71 -22.07
N GLY A 218 -4.85 -8.99 -21.71
CA GLY A 218 -3.60 -9.53 -21.21
C GLY A 218 -3.28 -9.13 -19.77
N ALA A 219 -4.21 -8.54 -19.02
CA ALA A 219 -4.03 -8.27 -17.61
C ALA A 219 -3.94 -9.57 -16.81
N LEU A 220 -2.92 -9.65 -15.96
CA LEU A 220 -2.64 -10.79 -15.08
C LEU A 220 -3.02 -10.50 -13.63
N GLY A 221 -3.01 -9.22 -13.21
CA GLY A 221 -3.35 -8.79 -11.86
C GLY A 221 -2.69 -7.47 -11.51
N VAL A 222 -2.84 -7.06 -10.27
CA VAL A 222 -2.07 -5.94 -9.70
C VAL A 222 -0.65 -6.40 -9.47
N ASP A 223 0.32 -5.60 -9.93
CA ASP A 223 1.74 -5.85 -9.78
C ASP A 223 2.27 -5.31 -8.46
N HIS A 224 1.96 -4.07 -8.18
CA HIS A 224 2.27 -3.42 -6.91
C HIS A 224 1.46 -2.13 -6.71
N PHE A 225 1.41 -1.69 -5.47
CA PHE A 225 1.08 -0.32 -5.11
C PHE A 225 2.37 0.47 -4.95
N ALA A 226 2.38 1.72 -5.35
CA ALA A 226 3.54 2.57 -5.14
C ALA A 226 3.17 3.80 -4.35
N ARG A 227 4.09 4.24 -3.49
CA ARG A 227 3.95 5.45 -2.69
C ARG A 227 5.24 6.25 -2.66
N THR A 228 5.15 7.54 -2.93
CA THR A 228 6.25 8.46 -2.70
C THR A 228 6.31 8.82 -1.22
N VAL A 229 7.51 8.76 -0.64
CA VAL A 229 7.79 9.05 0.76
C VAL A 229 8.87 10.14 0.87
N ALA A 230 8.84 10.92 1.95
CA ALA A 230 9.83 11.97 2.18
C ALA A 230 11.17 11.42 2.69
N ASP A 231 11.14 10.28 3.38
CA ASP A 231 12.31 9.57 3.91
C ASP A 231 12.16 8.08 3.64
N LEU A 232 12.93 7.59 2.66
CA LEU A 232 12.86 6.17 2.26
C LEU A 232 13.32 5.24 3.36
N ASP A 233 14.39 5.60 4.10
CA ASP A 233 14.98 4.72 5.09
C ASP A 233 14.05 4.57 6.31
N ALA A 234 13.38 5.66 6.71
CA ALA A 234 12.38 5.61 7.78
C ALA A 234 11.14 4.82 7.36
N ALA A 235 10.64 5.03 6.14
CA ALA A 235 9.49 4.30 5.63
C ALA A 235 9.81 2.80 5.45
N GLU A 236 10.95 2.46 4.85
CA GLU A 236 11.38 1.07 4.68
C GLU A 236 11.48 0.34 6.02
N ARG A 237 12.12 0.97 7.04
CA ARG A 237 12.19 0.38 8.40
C ARG A 237 10.79 0.14 8.97
N PHE A 238 9.88 1.08 8.82
CA PHE A 238 8.51 0.89 9.30
C PHE A 238 7.83 -0.30 8.62
N PHE A 239 7.91 -0.38 7.29
CA PHE A 239 7.31 -1.50 6.56
C PHE A 239 7.95 -2.85 6.93
N VAL A 240 9.28 -2.92 7.08
CA VAL A 240 9.99 -4.16 7.37
C VAL A 240 9.87 -4.55 8.84
N ASP A 241 10.16 -3.63 9.75
CA ASP A 241 10.28 -3.95 11.18
C ASP A 241 8.93 -3.91 11.91
N VAL A 242 8.02 -2.99 11.50
CA VAL A 242 6.71 -2.83 12.16
C VAL A 242 5.61 -3.58 11.43
N LEU A 243 5.51 -3.47 10.10
CA LEU A 243 4.45 -4.17 9.36
C LEU A 243 4.83 -5.61 8.98
N GLY A 244 6.11 -5.99 9.03
CA GLY A 244 6.58 -7.33 8.68
C GLY A 244 6.71 -7.57 7.17
N ALA A 245 6.93 -6.50 6.40
CA ALA A 245 7.22 -6.61 4.98
C ALA A 245 8.61 -7.22 4.73
N GLU A 246 8.78 -7.82 3.57
CA GLU A 246 10.03 -8.41 3.12
C GLU A 246 10.67 -7.53 2.04
N LEU A 247 11.89 -7.04 2.27
CA LEU A 247 12.61 -6.28 1.24
C LEU A 247 13.01 -7.22 0.10
N LEU A 248 12.47 -6.94 -1.10
CA LEU A 248 12.81 -7.69 -2.30
C LEU A 248 14.07 -7.12 -2.94
N TYR A 249 14.09 -5.83 -3.22
CA TYR A 249 15.26 -5.13 -3.75
C TYR A 249 15.18 -3.62 -3.53
N ARG A 250 16.34 -2.97 -3.63
CA ARG A 250 16.47 -1.51 -3.74
C ARG A 250 17.00 -1.14 -5.11
N ASN A 251 16.60 0.03 -5.56
CA ASN A 251 17.10 0.64 -6.79
C ASN A 251 17.40 2.12 -6.53
N GLU A 252 18.55 2.58 -6.99
CA GLU A 252 18.97 3.97 -6.87
C GLU A 252 19.42 4.51 -8.23
N GLN A 253 18.89 5.64 -8.62
CA GLN A 253 19.32 6.41 -9.78
C GLN A 253 19.78 7.78 -9.29
N LYS A 254 21.08 8.00 -9.23
CA LYS A 254 21.71 9.25 -8.73
C LYS A 254 21.39 10.46 -9.58
N ILE A 255 21.15 10.25 -10.88
CA ILE A 255 20.71 11.29 -11.82
C ILE A 255 19.64 10.65 -12.70
N LEU A 256 18.43 11.19 -12.61
CA LEU A 256 17.33 10.79 -13.49
C LEU A 256 17.61 11.32 -14.91
N PRO A 257 17.71 10.44 -15.92
CA PRO A 257 17.72 10.89 -17.32
C PRO A 257 16.48 11.74 -17.61
N VAL A 258 16.66 12.76 -18.45
CA VAL A 258 15.58 13.73 -18.75
C VAL A 258 14.32 13.03 -19.24
N ASP A 259 14.46 12.10 -20.14
CA ASP A 259 13.37 11.35 -20.73
C ASP A 259 12.68 10.41 -19.73
N VAL A 260 13.40 9.91 -18.71
CA VAL A 260 12.82 9.13 -17.60
C VAL A 260 12.09 10.06 -16.64
N ALA A 261 12.68 11.21 -16.30
CA ALA A 261 12.04 12.20 -15.44
C ALA A 261 10.72 12.70 -16.03
N GLU A 262 10.71 13.00 -17.34
CA GLU A 262 9.49 13.38 -18.08
C GLU A 262 8.41 12.28 -18.01
N ALA A 263 8.78 11.01 -18.23
CA ALA A 263 7.83 9.89 -18.18
C ALA A 263 7.31 9.63 -16.76
N LEU A 264 8.07 10.00 -15.74
CA LEU A 264 7.66 9.95 -14.33
C LEU A 264 6.88 11.20 -13.90
N GLY A 265 6.89 12.26 -14.70
CA GLY A 265 6.27 13.55 -14.37
C GLY A 265 7.00 14.31 -13.25
N VAL A 266 8.32 14.15 -13.15
CA VAL A 266 9.15 14.80 -12.12
C VAL A 266 10.19 15.73 -12.75
N PRO A 267 10.70 16.75 -12.01
CA PRO A 267 11.78 17.60 -12.50
C PRO A 267 13.04 16.77 -12.84
N PRO A 268 13.73 17.08 -13.94
CA PRO A 268 14.96 16.37 -14.33
C PRO A 268 16.16 16.73 -13.45
N GLY A 269 17.18 15.87 -13.47
CA GLY A 269 18.48 16.09 -12.84
C GLY A 269 18.56 15.80 -11.36
N GLY A 270 17.45 15.42 -10.73
CA GLY A 270 17.44 14.89 -9.36
C GLY A 270 17.72 13.39 -9.32
N ALA A 271 17.70 12.84 -8.11
CA ALA A 271 17.85 11.42 -7.85
C ALA A 271 16.51 10.77 -7.47
N VAL A 272 16.43 9.47 -7.63
CA VAL A 272 15.35 8.65 -7.05
C VAL A 272 15.94 7.42 -6.39
N ARG A 273 15.51 7.15 -5.17
CA ARG A 273 15.76 5.92 -4.44
C ARG A 273 14.45 5.16 -4.31
N ARG A 274 14.49 3.85 -4.53
CA ARG A 274 13.30 2.98 -4.43
C ARG A 274 13.60 1.76 -3.59
N ALA A 275 12.60 1.31 -2.83
CA ALA A 275 12.57 0.02 -2.17
C ALA A 275 11.30 -0.71 -2.59
N VAL A 276 11.44 -1.95 -3.05
CA VAL A 276 10.31 -2.82 -3.40
C VAL A 276 10.20 -3.90 -2.35
N LEU A 277 9.02 -4.00 -1.75
CA LEU A 277 8.75 -4.79 -0.57
C LEU A 277 7.58 -5.76 -0.83
N GLY A 278 7.75 -7.00 -0.45
CA GLY A 278 6.68 -7.99 -0.40
C GLY A 278 5.81 -7.75 0.83
N MET A 279 4.52 -7.56 0.63
CA MET A 279 3.54 -7.32 1.68
C MET A 279 2.67 -8.55 1.90
N GLY A 280 2.93 -9.27 2.98
CA GLY A 280 2.18 -10.48 3.27
C GLY A 280 2.25 -11.52 2.13
N PRO A 281 1.27 -12.42 1.98
CA PRO A 281 1.29 -13.49 0.99
C PRO A 281 0.93 -13.07 -0.45
N THR A 282 0.33 -11.90 -0.65
CA THR A 282 -0.32 -11.56 -1.93
C THR A 282 0.15 -10.27 -2.58
N ASP A 283 0.67 -9.31 -1.84
CA ASP A 283 0.84 -7.94 -2.32
C ASP A 283 2.32 -7.52 -2.38
N THR A 284 2.58 -6.47 -3.12
CA THR A 284 3.89 -5.81 -3.23
C THR A 284 3.67 -4.30 -3.14
N ILE A 285 4.58 -3.60 -2.47
CA ILE A 285 4.61 -2.15 -2.45
C ILE A 285 5.96 -1.64 -2.97
N GLU A 286 5.93 -0.58 -3.77
CA GLU A 286 7.10 0.22 -4.12
C GLU A 286 7.09 1.52 -3.31
N LEU A 287 8.15 1.78 -2.56
CA LEU A 287 8.42 3.06 -1.92
C LEU A 287 9.41 3.83 -2.78
N ALA A 288 9.13 5.09 -3.07
CA ALA A 288 10.00 5.98 -3.84
C ALA A 288 10.29 7.25 -3.06
N CYS A 289 11.55 7.70 -3.07
CA CYS A 289 11.96 9.00 -2.54
C CYS A 289 12.72 9.75 -3.62
N TYR A 290 12.27 10.96 -3.93
CA TYR A 290 12.91 11.84 -4.89
C TYR A 290 13.77 12.88 -4.17
N GLU A 291 14.99 13.09 -4.66
CA GLU A 291 16.00 13.91 -3.99
C GLU A 291 16.58 14.96 -4.94
N GLY A 292 17.22 15.98 -4.38
CA GLY A 292 17.83 17.06 -5.15
C GLY A 292 16.80 17.92 -5.89
N THR A 293 17.01 18.19 -7.17
CA THR A 293 16.08 18.99 -8.00
C THR A 293 14.73 18.33 -8.22
N SER A 294 14.64 17.02 -8.02
CA SER A 294 13.38 16.26 -8.10
C SER A 294 12.67 16.11 -6.74
N ALA A 295 13.19 16.69 -5.64
CA ALA A 295 12.53 16.65 -4.35
C ALA A 295 11.19 17.40 -4.38
N GLY A 296 10.17 16.78 -3.81
CA GLY A 296 8.82 17.33 -3.74
C GLY A 296 8.41 17.83 -2.35
N ASN A 297 7.12 18.06 -2.18
CA ASN A 297 6.55 18.43 -0.90
C ASN A 297 6.66 17.25 0.09
N PRO A 298 7.36 17.39 1.23
CA PRO A 298 7.53 16.33 2.19
C PRO A 298 6.30 16.03 3.05
N ARG A 299 5.27 16.88 3.02
CA ARG A 299 4.06 16.72 3.82
C ARG A 299 3.11 15.73 3.15
N PRO A 300 2.76 14.61 3.81
CA PRO A 300 1.77 13.69 3.26
C PRO A 300 0.38 14.34 3.19
N PRO A 301 -0.50 13.85 2.30
CA PRO A 301 -1.89 14.30 2.25
C PRO A 301 -2.63 13.82 3.51
N ARG A 302 -3.69 14.53 3.88
CA ARG A 302 -4.69 14.02 4.82
C ARG A 302 -5.56 12.98 4.13
N ASN A 303 -6.29 12.21 4.90
CA ASN A 303 -7.14 11.15 4.34
C ASN A 303 -8.22 11.72 3.39
N SER A 304 -8.75 12.90 3.67
CA SER A 304 -9.74 13.59 2.83
C SER A 304 -9.18 14.37 1.65
N ASP A 305 -7.86 14.55 1.54
CA ASP A 305 -7.27 15.23 0.37
C ASP A 305 -7.28 14.30 -0.86
N ILE A 306 -7.38 14.84 -2.06
CA ILE A 306 -7.19 14.04 -3.27
C ILE A 306 -5.81 13.40 -3.27
N GLY A 307 -5.77 12.06 -3.39
CA GLY A 307 -4.56 11.26 -3.19
C GLY A 307 -4.28 10.89 -1.73
N GLY A 308 -5.16 11.28 -0.79
CA GLY A 308 -5.20 10.68 0.54
C GLY A 308 -5.39 9.18 0.44
N SER A 309 -4.76 8.42 1.35
CA SER A 309 -4.75 6.96 1.22
C SER A 309 -4.45 6.25 2.51
N HIS A 310 -4.92 5.01 2.60
CA HIS A 310 -4.60 4.10 3.68
C HIS A 310 -4.27 2.70 3.15
N LEU A 311 -3.61 1.93 3.98
CA LEU A 311 -3.31 0.52 3.76
C LEU A 311 -4.04 -0.28 4.83
N ALA A 312 -4.96 -1.14 4.44
CA ALA A 312 -5.67 -2.00 5.37
C ALA A 312 -5.03 -3.39 5.48
N LEU A 313 -4.85 -3.84 6.71
CA LEU A 313 -4.31 -5.15 7.04
C LEU A 313 -5.40 -6.01 7.69
N HIS A 314 -5.65 -7.16 7.12
CA HIS A 314 -6.50 -8.15 7.78
C HIS A 314 -5.72 -8.83 8.90
N VAL A 315 -6.26 -8.74 10.12
CA VAL A 315 -5.64 -9.28 11.34
C VAL A 315 -6.58 -10.24 12.06
N ARG A 316 -6.05 -11.07 12.95
CA ARG A 316 -6.87 -11.96 13.79
C ARG A 316 -7.52 -11.24 14.96
N ASP A 317 -6.87 -10.18 15.46
CA ASP A 317 -7.33 -9.41 16.62
C ASP A 317 -6.94 -7.94 16.43
N VAL A 318 -7.96 -7.08 16.28
CA VAL A 318 -7.78 -5.65 16.02
C VAL A 318 -7.23 -4.93 17.25
N ASP A 319 -7.65 -5.31 18.47
CA ASP A 319 -7.24 -4.65 19.69
C ASP A 319 -5.75 -4.91 19.97
N VAL A 320 -5.30 -6.15 19.75
CA VAL A 320 -3.88 -6.53 19.85
C VAL A 320 -3.04 -5.82 18.79
N ALA A 321 -3.52 -5.79 17.54
CA ALA A 321 -2.82 -5.13 16.44
C ALA A 321 -2.71 -3.61 16.65
N ALA A 322 -3.78 -2.96 17.09
CA ALA A 322 -3.79 -1.52 17.41
C ALA A 322 -2.82 -1.17 18.55
N THR A 323 -2.81 -1.98 19.62
CA THR A 323 -1.87 -1.83 20.73
C THR A 323 -0.43 -1.94 20.25
N TYR A 324 -0.12 -2.97 19.45
CA TYR A 324 1.20 -3.15 18.86
C TYR A 324 1.63 -1.95 18.01
N LEU A 325 0.76 -1.45 17.13
CA LEU A 325 1.05 -0.30 16.30
C LEU A 325 1.29 0.97 17.13
N ALA A 326 0.53 1.17 18.22
CA ALA A 326 0.74 2.28 19.16
C ALA A 326 2.12 2.19 19.83
N GLU A 327 2.53 1.01 20.30
CA GLU A 327 3.84 0.77 20.89
C GLU A 327 5.00 1.01 19.90
N HIS A 328 4.71 0.92 18.59
CA HIS A 328 5.68 1.18 17.51
C HIS A 328 5.52 2.58 16.88
N GLY A 329 4.93 3.53 17.63
CA GLY A 329 4.90 4.95 17.29
C GLY A 329 3.75 5.39 16.38
N CYS A 330 2.77 4.53 16.09
CA CYS A 330 1.56 4.95 15.40
C CYS A 330 0.59 5.65 16.37
N THR A 331 -0.14 6.62 15.86
CA THR A 331 -1.28 7.22 16.57
C THR A 331 -2.53 6.42 16.25
N VAL A 332 -3.16 5.79 17.23
CA VAL A 332 -4.46 5.14 17.07
C VAL A 332 -5.55 6.21 17.00
N LEU A 333 -6.45 6.11 16.02
CA LEU A 333 -7.54 7.05 15.78
C LEU A 333 -8.84 6.48 16.36
N GLY A 334 -9.31 7.10 17.43
CA GLY A 334 -10.50 6.63 18.14
C GLY A 334 -10.29 5.32 18.88
N GLN A 335 -11.30 4.48 18.85
CA GLN A 335 -11.31 3.14 19.43
C GLN A 335 -11.73 2.12 18.35
N PRO A 336 -11.31 0.85 18.45
CA PRO A 336 -11.81 -0.17 17.57
C PRO A 336 -13.34 -0.28 17.61
N GLU A 337 -13.98 -0.19 16.46
CA GLU A 337 -15.42 -0.28 16.27
C GLU A 337 -15.80 -1.55 15.51
N THR A 338 -17.03 -2.00 15.73
CA THR A 338 -17.63 -3.11 14.96
C THR A 338 -18.81 -2.57 14.16
N ILE A 339 -18.85 -2.91 12.88
CA ILE A 339 -19.94 -2.49 12.00
C ILE A 339 -21.14 -3.40 12.21
N ASP A 340 -22.28 -2.82 12.55
CA ASP A 340 -23.49 -3.57 12.94
C ASP A 340 -24.44 -3.86 11.78
N GLU A 341 -24.29 -3.14 10.65
CA GLU A 341 -25.23 -3.26 9.53
C GLU A 341 -24.53 -3.12 8.15
N GLY A 342 -25.25 -3.51 7.11
CA GLY A 342 -24.81 -3.38 5.72
C GLY A 342 -23.85 -4.48 5.25
N PRO A 343 -23.14 -4.26 4.15
CA PRO A 343 -22.29 -5.26 3.52
C PRO A 343 -21.05 -5.63 4.36
N LEU A 344 -20.71 -4.81 5.34
CA LEU A 344 -19.57 -4.97 6.24
C LEU A 344 -19.97 -5.45 7.65
N THR A 345 -21.21 -5.87 7.85
CA THR A 345 -21.70 -6.32 9.18
C THR A 345 -20.77 -7.33 9.81
N GLY A 346 -20.31 -7.03 11.02
CA GLY A 346 -19.41 -7.87 11.81
C GLY A 346 -17.93 -7.55 11.60
N ASP A 347 -17.58 -6.67 10.67
CA ASP A 347 -16.21 -6.19 10.55
C ASP A 347 -15.83 -5.34 11.77
N ARG A 348 -14.67 -5.63 12.35
CA ARG A 348 -14.09 -4.84 13.43
C ARG A 348 -12.85 -4.14 12.89
N TRP A 349 -12.76 -2.83 13.08
CA TRP A 349 -11.72 -2.03 12.45
C TRP A 349 -11.25 -0.88 13.34
N VAL A 350 -10.07 -0.37 13.04
CA VAL A 350 -9.55 0.90 13.56
C VAL A 350 -8.47 1.44 12.63
N TYR A 351 -8.44 2.76 12.46
CA TYR A 351 -7.34 3.44 11.80
C TYR A 351 -6.19 3.75 12.76
N THR A 352 -5.00 3.67 12.25
CA THR A 352 -3.80 4.20 12.89
C THR A 352 -3.04 5.08 11.90
N ARG A 353 -2.26 6.03 12.39
CA ARG A 353 -1.41 6.89 11.57
C ARG A 353 0.05 6.69 11.94
N ALA A 354 0.84 6.22 10.98
CA ALA A 354 2.29 6.06 11.10
C ALA A 354 3.01 7.41 11.25
N PRO A 355 4.23 7.45 11.81
CA PRO A 355 4.98 8.70 12.06
C PRO A 355 5.21 9.56 10.80
N PHE A 356 5.30 8.94 9.64
CA PHE A 356 5.47 9.64 8.36
C PHE A 356 4.15 9.89 7.60
N GLY A 357 2.99 9.76 8.29
CA GLY A 357 1.68 10.15 7.80
C GLY A 357 0.97 9.13 6.91
N LEU A 358 1.43 7.87 6.85
CA LEU A 358 0.65 6.79 6.27
C LEU A 358 -0.46 6.38 7.24
N TYR A 359 -1.69 6.31 6.76
CA TYR A 359 -2.76 5.67 7.52
C TYR A 359 -2.68 4.15 7.31
N VAL A 360 -2.70 3.42 8.41
CA VAL A 360 -2.77 1.96 8.44
C VAL A 360 -4.05 1.59 9.16
N GLU A 361 -4.93 0.93 8.45
CA GLU A 361 -6.14 0.35 9.01
C GLU A 361 -5.88 -1.10 9.38
N VAL A 362 -6.41 -1.54 10.51
CA VAL A 362 -6.45 -2.97 10.84
C VAL A 362 -7.90 -3.41 10.93
N VAL A 363 -8.22 -4.50 10.21
CA VAL A 363 -9.57 -5.03 10.06
C VAL A 363 -9.62 -6.50 10.45
N ARG A 364 -10.73 -6.91 11.06
CA ARG A 364 -11.03 -8.31 11.34
C ARG A 364 -12.43 -8.66 10.88
N MET A 365 -12.48 -9.51 9.87
CA MET A 365 -13.74 -10.05 9.41
C MET A 365 -14.25 -11.15 10.34
N PRO A 366 -15.58 -11.28 10.50
CA PRO A 366 -16.16 -12.40 11.23
C PRO A 366 -15.79 -13.74 10.58
N ASP A 367 -15.87 -14.81 11.35
CA ASP A 367 -15.56 -16.16 10.87
C ASP A 367 -16.36 -16.52 9.61
N GLY A 368 -15.63 -16.82 8.57
CA GLY A 368 -16.16 -17.25 7.31
C GLY A 368 -16.09 -16.23 6.19
N ALA A 369 -16.83 -15.15 6.24
CA ALA A 369 -16.76 -14.06 5.25
C ALA A 369 -17.72 -12.94 5.62
N LEU A 370 -17.36 -11.71 5.25
CA LEU A 370 -18.30 -10.58 5.27
C LEU A 370 -19.48 -10.80 4.32
N PRO A 371 -20.62 -10.16 4.58
CA PRO A 371 -21.82 -10.31 3.74
C PRO A 371 -21.56 -10.11 2.26
N TYR A 372 -20.71 -9.14 1.88
CA TYR A 372 -20.39 -8.86 0.47
C TYR A 372 -19.65 -10.03 -0.20
N GLU A 373 -18.82 -10.79 0.49
CA GLU A 373 -18.10 -11.94 -0.09
C GLU A 373 -19.05 -13.08 -0.54
N ARG A 374 -20.28 -13.10 -0.01
CA ARG A 374 -21.28 -14.10 -0.41
C ARG A 374 -21.90 -13.81 -1.76
N THR A 375 -21.85 -12.55 -2.21
CA THR A 375 -22.49 -12.08 -3.45
C THR A 375 -21.51 -11.80 -4.56
N THR A 376 -20.19 -11.68 -4.26
CA THR A 376 -19.15 -11.44 -5.28
C THR A 376 -18.92 -12.68 -6.14
N ALA A 377 -18.70 -12.44 -7.42
CA ALA A 377 -18.39 -13.48 -8.39
C ALA A 377 -16.92 -13.95 -8.30
N ALA A 378 -15.99 -13.01 -8.01
CA ALA A 378 -14.58 -13.31 -7.80
C ALA A 378 -14.30 -13.40 -6.29
N ARG A 379 -14.38 -14.60 -5.73
CA ARG A 379 -14.10 -14.82 -4.31
C ARG A 379 -12.60 -14.79 -4.07
N ARG A 380 -12.18 -14.04 -3.05
CA ARG A 380 -10.81 -14.07 -2.54
C ARG A 380 -10.59 -15.35 -1.74
N ARG A 381 -9.32 -15.78 -1.67
CA ARG A 381 -8.91 -16.80 -0.71
C ARG A 381 -9.19 -16.29 0.70
N ALA A 382 -9.80 -17.13 1.52
CA ALA A 382 -10.15 -16.76 2.89
C ALA A 382 -8.90 -16.36 3.69
N ALA A 383 -9.00 -15.30 4.48
CA ALA A 383 -7.86 -14.78 5.21
C ALA A 383 -7.26 -15.78 6.20
N HIS A 384 -8.07 -16.65 6.82
CA HIS A 384 -7.59 -17.68 7.74
C HIS A 384 -6.72 -18.78 7.06
N GLU A 385 -6.79 -18.89 5.73
CA GLU A 385 -5.91 -19.78 4.94
C GLU A 385 -4.54 -19.15 4.66
N LEU A 386 -4.35 -17.88 5.04
CA LEU A 386 -3.15 -17.12 4.82
C LEU A 386 -2.47 -16.80 6.16
N SER A 387 -1.16 -16.79 6.14
CA SER A 387 -0.36 -16.37 7.28
C SER A 387 0.76 -15.46 6.81
N TRP A 388 0.87 -14.32 7.44
CA TRP A 388 1.94 -13.38 7.14
C TRP A 388 2.99 -13.35 8.26
N THR A 389 2.57 -13.06 9.48
CA THR A 389 3.48 -12.80 10.61
C THR A 389 3.66 -13.98 11.56
N ASP A 390 2.81 -15.01 11.47
CA ASP A 390 2.92 -16.24 12.26
C ASP A 390 3.89 -17.25 11.66
N ARG A 391 4.78 -16.81 10.78
CA ARG A 391 5.79 -17.70 10.18
C ARG A 391 6.74 -18.19 11.28
N THR A 392 6.60 -19.45 11.66
CA THR A 392 7.68 -20.16 12.34
C THR A 392 8.88 -20.12 11.40
N PRO A 393 10.06 -19.60 11.82
CA PRO A 393 11.22 -19.65 10.96
C PRO A 393 11.46 -21.10 10.56
N PRO A 394 11.92 -21.38 9.33
CA PRO A 394 12.26 -22.73 8.94
C PRO A 394 13.25 -23.28 9.98
N ARG A 395 12.96 -24.48 10.49
CA ARG A 395 13.89 -25.15 11.41
C ARG A 395 15.20 -25.35 10.66
N PRO A 396 16.36 -25.08 11.31
CA PRO A 396 17.66 -25.19 10.68
C PRO A 396 17.95 -26.60 10.16
#